data_d273b90e51595e3b82e0a5d3fcd2fac0
#
_entry.id   d273b90e51595e3b82e0a5d3fcd2fac0
#
_cell.length_a   1.000
_cell.length_b   1.000
_cell.length_c   1.000
_cell.angle_alpha   90.00
_cell.angle_beta   90.00
_cell.angle_gamma   90.00
#
_symmetry.space_group_name_H-M   'P 1'
#
loop_
_entity.id
_entity.type
_entity.pdbx_description
1 polymer ?
#
loop_
_entity_poly.entity_id
_entity_poly.type
_entity_poly.pdbx_seq_one_letter_code
_entity_poly.pdbx_strand_id
1 'polypeptide(L)'
;MLPPTLRKSHYFCTMASNDKLITTKKPSYPISPFLGDYLAHYNRTVPFPISYHDLERFAGSVSVMDKNDNDTLWVRVFYNDSERHEIDDNLKRIYTLLLSDGGTDMIRFLNVDAIDYCTFGNSKPFRIKIRNILNDNFVYFYVKKADASRAYGLEFEHMLSSYNLNFLVHEDSLAEEHIAGVPGAEFIST
;
A
#
# COMPACT_ATOMS: atom_id res chain seq x y z
N MET A 1 -48.42 -9.19 -18.16
CA MET A 1 -47.00 -8.78 -18.35
C MET A 1 -46.40 -8.60 -17.00
N LEU A 2 -45.57 -9.56 -16.53
CA LEU A 2 -44.86 -9.53 -15.27
C LEU A 2 -43.46 -8.90 -15.47
N PRO A 3 -42.94 -8.09 -14.55
CA PRO A 3 -41.62 -7.47 -14.69
C PRO A 3 -40.48 -8.48 -14.42
N PRO A 4 -39.29 -8.27 -14.99
CA PRO A 4 -38.17 -9.21 -14.89
C PRO A 4 -37.59 -9.26 -13.50
N THR A 5 -37.41 -10.47 -13.02
CA THR A 5 -36.79 -10.85 -11.76
C THR A 5 -35.35 -10.34 -11.65
N LEU A 6 -35.07 -9.54 -10.62
CA LEU A 6 -33.72 -9.20 -10.15
C LEU A 6 -32.97 -10.48 -9.77
N ARG A 7 -31.95 -10.81 -10.55
CA ARG A 7 -30.95 -11.81 -10.16
C ARG A 7 -30.12 -11.26 -9.00
N LYS A 8 -30.36 -11.76 -7.80
CA LYS A 8 -29.47 -11.58 -6.67
C LYS A 8 -28.16 -12.32 -6.94
N SER A 9 -27.10 -11.59 -7.20
CA SER A 9 -25.74 -12.12 -7.21
C SER A 9 -25.32 -12.38 -5.77
N HIS A 10 -25.39 -13.63 -5.33
CA HIS A 10 -24.82 -14.05 -4.05
C HIS A 10 -23.30 -14.21 -4.22
N TYR A 11 -22.54 -13.23 -3.78
CA TYR A 11 -21.13 -13.45 -3.50
C TYR A 11 -21.00 -14.14 -2.14
N PHE A 12 -21.14 -15.46 -2.14
CA PHE A 12 -20.72 -16.28 -1.01
C PHE A 12 -19.22 -16.51 -1.15
N CYS A 13 -18.42 -15.85 -0.29
CA CYS A 13 -17.04 -16.23 -0.04
C CYS A 13 -17.08 -17.47 0.86
N THR A 14 -17.11 -18.66 0.29
CA THR A 14 -16.93 -19.92 1.01
C THR A 14 -15.42 -20.09 1.25
N MET A 15 -14.99 -19.91 2.47
CA MET A 15 -13.70 -20.37 2.94
C MET A 15 -13.74 -21.90 3.04
N ALA A 16 -13.36 -22.58 1.97
CA ALA A 16 -12.99 -23.98 2.01
C ALA A 16 -11.47 -24.03 2.12
N SER A 17 -10.99 -24.75 3.13
CA SER A 17 -9.60 -25.13 3.30
C SER A 17 -8.98 -25.61 2.00
N ASN A 18 -7.77 -25.15 1.73
CA ASN A 18 -6.83 -25.53 0.69
C ASN A 18 -6.98 -24.87 -0.71
N ASP A 19 -6.02 -23.96 -0.98
CA ASP A 19 -5.37 -23.77 -2.28
C ASP A 19 -6.22 -23.40 -3.49
N LYS A 20 -7.09 -22.41 -3.36
CA LYS A 20 -7.43 -21.61 -4.54
C LYS A 20 -7.00 -20.17 -4.34
N LEU A 21 -5.75 -19.90 -4.65
CA LEU A 21 -5.31 -18.56 -5.04
C LEU A 21 -6.40 -17.94 -5.93
N ILE A 22 -6.84 -16.72 -5.58
CA ILE A 22 -7.78 -15.97 -6.41
C ILE A 22 -7.13 -15.83 -7.79
N THR A 23 -7.59 -16.62 -8.76
CA THR A 23 -7.01 -16.70 -10.10
C THR A 23 -7.48 -15.56 -11.01
N THR A 24 -8.58 -14.90 -10.67
CA THR A 24 -9.12 -13.74 -11.40
C THR A 24 -8.68 -12.45 -10.72
N LYS A 25 -7.77 -11.73 -11.35
CA LYS A 25 -7.36 -10.40 -10.90
C LYS A 25 -8.50 -9.40 -11.11
N LYS A 26 -8.78 -8.59 -10.08
CA LYS A 26 -9.67 -7.43 -10.23
C LYS A 26 -9.06 -6.48 -11.27
N PRO A 27 -9.85 -5.91 -12.20
CA PRO A 27 -9.36 -4.90 -13.13
C PRO A 27 -8.78 -3.70 -12.36
N SER A 28 -7.66 -3.17 -12.84
CA SER A 28 -7.07 -1.92 -12.34
C SER A 28 -7.57 -0.78 -13.22
N TYR A 29 -7.99 0.30 -12.61
CA TYR A 29 -8.48 1.49 -13.28
C TYR A 29 -7.50 2.64 -13.05
N PRO A 30 -6.94 3.26 -14.11
CA PRO A 30 -6.05 4.39 -13.95
C PRO A 30 -6.79 5.59 -13.36
N ILE A 31 -6.04 6.48 -12.71
CA ILE A 31 -6.56 7.77 -12.25
C ILE A 31 -6.98 8.59 -13.48
N SER A 32 -8.26 8.91 -13.59
CA SER A 32 -8.74 9.77 -14.67
C SER A 32 -8.31 11.22 -14.44
N PRO A 33 -8.22 12.06 -15.49
CA PRO A 33 -7.90 13.49 -15.32
C PRO A 33 -8.84 14.19 -14.32
N PHE A 34 -10.13 13.89 -14.38
CA PHE A 34 -11.12 14.47 -13.47
C PHE A 34 -10.85 14.07 -11.99
N LEU A 35 -10.53 12.80 -11.75
CA LEU A 35 -10.16 12.35 -10.40
C LEU A 35 -8.82 12.97 -9.97
N GLY A 36 -7.86 13.10 -10.90
CA GLY A 36 -6.58 13.75 -10.65
C GLY A 36 -6.74 15.22 -10.22
N ASP A 37 -7.57 15.97 -10.91
CA ASP A 37 -7.89 17.37 -10.58
C ASP A 37 -8.55 17.47 -9.19
N TYR A 38 -9.47 16.56 -8.87
CA TYR A 38 -10.10 16.47 -7.57
C TYR A 38 -9.07 16.19 -6.47
N LEU A 39 -8.21 15.18 -6.64
CA LEU A 39 -7.18 14.82 -5.68
C LEU A 39 -6.17 15.97 -5.47
N ALA A 40 -5.80 16.69 -6.54
CA ALA A 40 -4.94 17.87 -6.45
C ALA A 40 -5.61 19.01 -5.66
N HIS A 41 -6.91 19.25 -5.88
CA HIS A 41 -7.67 20.25 -5.14
C HIS A 41 -7.68 20.01 -3.62
N TYR A 42 -7.69 18.74 -3.20
CA TYR A 42 -7.67 18.34 -1.80
C TYR A 42 -6.27 18.01 -1.26
N ASN A 43 -5.20 18.44 -1.95
CA ASN A 43 -3.80 18.21 -1.56
C ASN A 43 -3.43 16.72 -1.41
N ARG A 44 -4.09 15.84 -2.18
CA ARG A 44 -3.77 14.40 -2.23
C ARG A 44 -2.72 14.06 -3.28
N THR A 45 -2.33 15.02 -4.10
CA THR A 45 -1.34 14.84 -5.16
C THR A 45 -0.09 15.66 -4.85
N VAL A 46 1.03 14.96 -4.69
CA VAL A 46 2.35 15.58 -4.48
C VAL A 46 3.39 14.81 -5.30
N PRO A 47 4.44 15.47 -5.81
CA PRO A 47 5.51 14.78 -6.52
C PRO A 47 6.23 13.78 -5.60
N PHE A 48 6.31 12.51 -6.04
CA PHE A 48 7.11 11.50 -5.37
C PHE A 48 8.53 11.49 -5.94
N PRO A 49 9.55 11.34 -5.10
CA PRO A 49 10.93 11.22 -5.57
C PRO A 49 11.26 9.84 -6.15
N ILE A 50 10.39 8.85 -5.97
CA ILE A 50 10.52 7.48 -6.48
C ILE A 50 9.14 6.90 -6.78
N SER A 51 9.00 6.23 -7.93
CA SER A 51 7.75 5.62 -8.35
C SER A 51 7.60 4.18 -7.84
N TYR A 52 6.37 3.64 -7.92
CA TYR A 52 6.12 2.22 -7.69
C TYR A 52 6.96 1.32 -8.60
N HIS A 53 7.11 1.68 -9.89
CA HIS A 53 7.89 0.90 -10.86
C HIS A 53 9.40 0.92 -10.58
N ASP A 54 9.92 1.99 -9.98
CA ASP A 54 11.31 2.02 -9.54
C ASP A 54 11.56 1.00 -8.42
N LEU A 55 10.61 0.82 -7.52
CA LEU A 55 10.68 -0.19 -6.47
C LEU A 55 10.59 -1.63 -7.01
N GLU A 56 9.97 -1.86 -8.17
CA GLU A 56 9.91 -3.19 -8.79
C GLU A 56 11.27 -3.67 -9.34
N ARG A 57 12.27 -2.79 -9.45
CA ARG A 57 13.61 -3.11 -10.02
C ARG A 57 14.57 -3.73 -9.00
N PHE A 58 14.07 -4.41 -7.98
CA PHE A 58 14.94 -5.04 -6.98
C PHE A 58 15.80 -6.17 -7.58
N ALA A 59 17.03 -6.31 -7.08
CA ALA A 59 18.02 -7.28 -7.56
C ALA A 59 17.80 -8.70 -7.00
N GLY A 60 17.16 -8.81 -5.83
CA GLY A 60 16.91 -10.10 -5.19
C GLY A 60 15.85 -10.00 -4.10
N SER A 61 15.36 -11.15 -3.65
CA SER A 61 14.39 -11.22 -2.58
C SER A 61 14.52 -12.50 -1.76
N VAL A 62 14.02 -12.47 -0.51
CA VAL A 62 13.89 -13.64 0.38
C VAL A 62 12.49 -13.68 0.98
N SER A 63 11.92 -14.86 1.17
CA SER A 63 10.62 -15.02 1.82
C SER A 63 10.64 -14.52 3.25
N VAL A 64 9.55 -13.86 3.66
CA VAL A 64 9.31 -13.44 5.03
C VAL A 64 8.42 -14.47 5.71
N MET A 65 8.96 -15.17 6.69
CA MET A 65 8.22 -16.16 7.47
C MET A 65 7.55 -15.52 8.69
N ASP A 66 6.44 -16.10 9.14
CA ASP A 66 5.80 -15.73 10.40
C ASP A 66 6.53 -16.38 11.61
N LYS A 67 6.01 -16.18 12.81
CA LYS A 67 6.58 -16.76 14.04
C LYS A 67 6.50 -18.29 14.11
N ASN A 68 5.72 -18.92 13.24
CA ASN A 68 5.49 -20.37 13.17
C ASN A 68 6.16 -20.97 11.92
N ASP A 69 7.08 -20.24 11.27
CA ASP A 69 7.76 -20.62 10.04
C ASP A 69 6.82 -20.84 8.83
N ASN A 70 5.63 -20.24 8.84
CA ASN A 70 4.77 -20.25 7.66
C ASN A 70 5.15 -19.10 6.72
N ASP A 71 5.07 -19.35 5.42
CA ASP A 71 5.27 -18.31 4.40
C ASP A 71 4.13 -17.29 4.47
N THR A 72 4.50 -16.03 4.69
CA THR A 72 3.55 -14.92 4.75
C THR A 72 3.12 -14.41 3.38
N LEU A 73 3.67 -14.97 2.30
CA LEU A 73 3.54 -14.48 0.92
C LEU A 73 4.07 -13.04 0.72
N TRP A 74 4.85 -12.56 1.65
CA TRP A 74 5.66 -11.37 1.52
C TRP A 74 7.11 -11.77 1.28
N VAL A 75 7.81 -11.01 0.44
CA VAL A 75 9.24 -11.19 0.22
C VAL A 75 9.98 -9.90 0.57
N ARG A 76 11.05 -10.00 1.33
CA ARG A 76 11.97 -8.89 1.56
C ARG A 76 12.81 -8.69 0.34
N VAL A 77 12.82 -7.49 -0.20
CA VAL A 77 13.54 -7.17 -1.43
C VAL A 77 14.85 -6.44 -1.14
N PHE A 78 15.82 -6.64 -2.02
CA PHE A 78 17.14 -6.04 -1.95
C PHE A 78 17.48 -5.37 -3.28
N TYR A 79 18.09 -4.21 -3.19
CA TYR A 79 18.57 -3.44 -4.34
C TYR A 79 20.09 -3.52 -4.38
N ASN A 80 20.67 -3.18 -5.53
CA ASN A 80 22.12 -3.06 -5.65
C ASN A 80 22.63 -1.92 -4.76
N ASP A 81 23.83 -2.05 -4.23
CA ASP A 81 24.43 -1.08 -3.30
C ASP A 81 24.45 0.35 -3.89
N SER A 82 24.67 0.47 -5.20
CA SER A 82 24.64 1.75 -5.91
C SER A 82 23.30 2.46 -5.91
N GLU A 83 22.19 1.70 -5.82
CA GLU A 83 20.82 2.22 -5.87
C GLU A 83 20.20 2.33 -4.48
N ARG A 84 20.63 1.47 -3.56
CA ARG A 84 20.03 1.32 -2.24
C ARG A 84 19.95 2.63 -1.46
N HIS A 85 21.04 3.41 -1.47
CA HIS A 85 21.09 4.67 -0.73
C HIS A 85 20.08 5.70 -1.26
N GLU A 86 19.98 5.82 -2.58
CA GLU A 86 19.02 6.71 -3.23
C GLU A 86 17.57 6.29 -2.96
N ILE A 87 17.29 4.98 -3.04
CA ILE A 87 15.96 4.43 -2.74
C ILE A 87 15.58 4.71 -1.30
N ASP A 88 16.48 4.46 -0.34
CA ASP A 88 16.23 4.70 1.08
C ASP A 88 15.94 6.19 1.35
N ASP A 89 16.71 7.10 0.78
CA ASP A 89 16.50 8.54 0.96
C ASP A 89 15.19 9.01 0.34
N ASN A 90 14.84 8.48 -0.82
CA ASN A 90 13.56 8.79 -1.47
C ASN A 90 12.36 8.25 -0.68
N LEU A 91 12.45 7.05 -0.11
CA LEU A 91 11.41 6.49 0.76
C LEU A 91 11.23 7.28 2.06
N LYS A 92 12.33 7.77 2.67
CA LYS A 92 12.25 8.67 3.83
C LYS A 92 11.53 9.98 3.48
N ARG A 93 11.74 10.52 2.28
CA ARG A 93 11.02 11.72 1.80
C ARG A 93 9.53 11.45 1.61
N ILE A 94 9.14 10.30 1.01
CA ILE A 94 7.72 9.92 0.92
C ILE A 94 7.11 9.82 2.31
N TYR A 95 7.82 9.21 3.27
CA TYR A 95 7.38 9.14 4.66
C TYR A 95 7.09 10.53 5.25
N THR A 96 7.99 11.50 5.07
CA THR A 96 7.79 12.85 5.62
C THR A 96 6.63 13.59 4.95
N LEU A 97 6.42 13.40 3.65
CA LEU A 97 5.27 13.95 2.93
C LEU A 97 3.94 13.35 3.42
N LEU A 98 3.94 12.06 3.75
CA LEU A 98 2.74 11.35 4.17
C LEU A 98 2.36 11.61 5.64
N LEU A 99 3.35 11.72 6.54
CA LEU A 99 3.16 11.63 7.99
C LEU A 99 3.71 12.81 8.80
N SER A 100 4.39 13.78 8.17
CA SER A 100 5.02 14.90 8.89
C SER A 100 5.03 16.22 8.12
N ASP A 101 3.98 16.54 7.41
CA ASP A 101 3.82 17.81 6.66
C ASP A 101 5.01 18.17 5.73
N GLY A 102 5.76 17.14 5.29
CA GLY A 102 6.90 17.30 4.39
C GLY A 102 8.16 17.91 5.04
N GLY A 103 8.23 18.00 6.35
CA GLY A 103 9.40 18.52 7.07
C GLY A 103 10.64 17.63 6.84
N THR A 104 11.73 18.23 6.32
CA THR A 104 12.96 17.49 5.97
C THR A 104 13.94 17.32 7.12
N ASP A 105 13.78 18.08 8.22
CA ASP A 105 14.71 18.09 9.35
C ASP A 105 14.84 16.73 10.04
N MET A 106 13.78 15.94 10.01
CA MET A 106 13.73 14.61 10.63
C MET A 106 14.34 13.51 9.75
N ILE A 107 14.55 13.73 8.46
CA ILE A 107 15.02 12.69 7.51
C ILE A 107 16.32 12.03 7.98
N ARG A 108 17.27 12.83 8.52
CA ARG A 108 18.56 12.34 9.03
C ARG A 108 18.44 11.36 10.20
N PHE A 109 17.30 11.36 10.89
CA PHE A 109 17.02 10.46 12.02
C PHE A 109 16.17 9.26 11.62
N LEU A 110 15.86 9.12 10.34
CA LEU A 110 15.08 8.01 9.81
C LEU A 110 16.00 6.98 9.17
N ASN A 111 15.65 5.71 9.35
CA ASN A 111 16.28 4.58 8.69
C ASN A 111 15.24 3.68 8.03
N VAL A 112 15.50 3.23 6.80
CA VAL A 112 14.68 2.21 6.13
C VAL A 112 15.18 0.84 6.56
N ASP A 113 14.49 0.21 7.50
CA ASP A 113 14.89 -1.09 8.04
C ASP A 113 14.56 -2.24 7.10
N ALA A 114 13.44 -2.13 6.36
CA ALA A 114 12.99 -3.18 5.46
C ALA A 114 12.07 -2.64 4.37
N ILE A 115 12.14 -3.28 3.20
CA ILE A 115 11.22 -3.11 2.09
C ILE A 115 10.71 -4.50 1.75
N ASP A 116 9.42 -4.75 2.01
CA ASP A 116 8.79 -6.04 1.76
C ASP A 116 7.79 -5.90 0.61
N TYR A 117 7.82 -6.81 -0.34
CA TYR A 117 6.92 -6.85 -1.50
C TYR A 117 5.88 -7.94 -1.32
N CYS A 118 4.61 -7.62 -1.56
CA CYS A 118 3.52 -8.58 -1.50
C CYS A 118 3.44 -9.37 -2.81
N THR A 119 3.63 -10.68 -2.77
CA THR A 119 3.59 -11.53 -3.97
C THR A 119 2.17 -11.91 -4.38
N PHE A 120 1.20 -11.74 -3.49
CA PHE A 120 -0.20 -12.04 -3.74
C PHE A 120 -1.06 -10.75 -3.77
N GLY A 121 -2.30 -10.89 -4.13
CA GLY A 121 -3.24 -9.77 -4.21
C GLY A 121 -3.07 -8.91 -5.47
N ASN A 122 -4.04 -8.03 -5.72
CA ASN A 122 -4.11 -7.28 -6.97
C ASN A 122 -3.15 -6.10 -7.04
N SER A 123 -2.98 -5.40 -5.93
CA SER A 123 -2.18 -4.16 -5.89
C SER A 123 -0.70 -4.39 -5.61
N LYS A 124 -0.31 -5.61 -5.21
CA LYS A 124 1.07 -6.00 -4.94
C LYS A 124 1.88 -4.90 -4.23
N PRO A 125 1.44 -4.44 -3.05
CA PRO A 125 2.07 -3.31 -2.38
C PRO A 125 3.50 -3.62 -1.94
N PHE A 126 4.32 -2.59 -1.91
CA PHE A 126 5.52 -2.56 -1.08
C PHE A 126 5.14 -2.06 0.31
N ARG A 127 5.55 -2.78 1.34
CA ARG A 127 5.47 -2.38 2.73
C ARG A 127 6.85 -1.90 3.17
N ILE A 128 6.94 -0.65 3.56
CA ILE A 128 8.18 -0.01 3.95
C ILE A 128 8.19 0.14 5.48
N LYS A 129 9.26 -0.35 6.13
CA LYS A 129 9.48 -0.16 7.55
C LYS A 129 10.47 0.98 7.76
N ILE A 130 9.99 2.07 8.35
CA ILE A 130 10.81 3.23 8.74
C ILE A 130 10.99 3.22 10.25
N ARG A 131 12.22 3.35 10.70
CA ARG A 131 12.59 3.47 12.12
C ARG A 131 13.20 4.83 12.41
N ASN A 132 12.79 5.42 13.51
CA ASN A 132 13.44 6.60 14.06
C ASN A 132 14.62 6.15 14.93
N ILE A 133 15.85 6.51 14.53
CA ILE A 133 17.08 6.10 15.22
C ILE A 133 17.28 6.74 16.59
N LEU A 134 16.52 7.78 16.95
CA LEU A 134 16.64 8.43 18.26
C LEU A 134 15.90 7.68 19.37
N ASN A 135 14.83 6.96 19.04
CA ASN A 135 13.97 6.31 20.03
C ASN A 135 13.58 4.86 19.65
N ASP A 136 14.15 4.34 18.56
CA ASP A 136 13.89 3.01 18.01
C ASP A 136 12.41 2.72 17.65
N ASN A 137 11.54 3.71 17.72
CA ASN A 137 10.16 3.55 17.25
C ASN A 137 10.13 3.37 15.74
N PHE A 138 9.26 2.50 15.27
CA PHE A 138 9.08 2.26 13.86
C PHE A 138 7.62 2.33 13.44
N VAL A 139 7.42 2.65 12.19
CA VAL A 139 6.12 2.64 11.52
C VAL A 139 6.23 1.94 10.17
N TYR A 140 5.08 1.52 9.67
CA TYR A 140 4.97 1.04 8.30
C TYR A 140 4.17 2.04 7.46
N PHE A 141 4.48 2.09 6.18
CA PHE A 141 3.60 2.66 5.16
C PHE A 141 3.68 1.79 3.90
N TYR A 142 2.74 2.00 3.00
CA TYR A 142 2.68 1.22 1.76
C TYR A 142 2.88 2.11 0.56
N VAL A 143 3.61 1.59 -0.44
CA VAL A 143 3.65 2.14 -1.80
C VAL A 143 3.08 1.08 -2.74
N LYS A 144 2.13 1.47 -3.55
CA LYS A 144 1.44 0.58 -4.49
C LYS A 144 1.12 1.29 -5.79
N LYS A 145 0.79 0.52 -6.81
CA LYS A 145 0.29 1.08 -8.04
C LYS A 145 -1.02 1.84 -7.78
N ALA A 146 -1.12 3.06 -8.29
CA ALA A 146 -2.33 3.86 -8.17
C ALA A 146 -3.48 3.20 -8.92
N ASP A 147 -4.64 3.15 -8.28
CA ASP A 147 -5.88 2.60 -8.81
C ASP A 147 -7.04 3.50 -8.41
N ALA A 148 -7.86 3.91 -9.38
CA ALA A 148 -8.96 4.83 -9.14
C ALA A 148 -9.94 4.29 -8.10
N SER A 149 -10.22 2.97 -8.08
CA SER A 149 -11.13 2.40 -7.10
C SER A 149 -10.57 2.48 -5.67
N ARG A 150 -9.24 2.40 -5.51
CA ARG A 150 -8.58 2.59 -4.20
C ARG A 150 -8.64 4.07 -3.78
N ALA A 151 -8.35 5.00 -4.69
CA ALA A 151 -8.45 6.43 -4.41
C ALA A 151 -9.86 6.84 -3.99
N TYR A 152 -10.89 6.37 -4.70
CA TYR A 152 -12.28 6.59 -4.29
C TYR A 152 -12.59 5.99 -2.92
N GLY A 153 -12.11 4.77 -2.63
CA GLY A 153 -12.31 4.14 -1.32
C GLY A 153 -11.70 4.94 -0.18
N LEU A 154 -10.50 5.47 -0.35
CA LEU A 154 -9.82 6.32 0.63
C LEU A 154 -10.54 7.67 0.82
N GLU A 155 -11.01 8.29 -0.27
CA GLU A 155 -11.81 9.51 -0.18
C GLU A 155 -13.15 9.28 0.53
N PHE A 156 -13.84 8.18 0.26
CA PHE A 156 -15.05 7.81 1.01
C PHE A 156 -14.76 7.61 2.50
N GLU A 157 -13.64 7.00 2.83
CA GLU A 157 -13.21 6.86 4.22
C GLU A 157 -13.00 8.23 4.88
N HIS A 158 -12.34 9.17 4.20
CA HIS A 158 -12.18 10.55 4.69
C HIS A 158 -13.49 11.28 4.90
N MET A 159 -14.52 11.00 4.11
CA MET A 159 -15.83 11.62 4.21
C MET A 159 -16.71 11.00 5.31
N LEU A 160 -16.56 9.71 5.59
CA LEU A 160 -17.50 8.94 6.40
C LEU A 160 -16.91 8.45 7.73
N SER A 161 -15.59 8.44 7.89
CA SER A 161 -14.91 7.95 9.08
C SER A 161 -14.18 9.05 9.83
N SER A 162 -14.22 8.98 11.16
CA SER A 162 -13.39 9.81 12.03
C SER A 162 -11.93 9.31 12.12
N TYR A 163 -11.68 8.10 11.67
CA TYR A 163 -10.37 7.43 11.67
C TYR A 163 -9.96 7.18 10.23
N ASN A 164 -9.50 8.22 9.56
CA ASN A 164 -9.09 8.14 8.18
C ASN A 164 -7.58 8.01 8.04
N LEU A 165 -7.15 7.43 6.92
CA LEU A 165 -5.77 7.23 6.57
C LEU A 165 -5.24 8.39 5.74
N ASN A 166 -4.02 8.84 6.03
CA ASN A 166 -3.32 9.69 5.09
C ASN A 166 -2.91 8.88 3.86
N PHE A 167 -3.11 9.47 2.71
CA PHE A 167 -2.64 8.92 1.44
C PHE A 167 -2.27 10.03 0.48
N LEU A 168 -1.36 9.70 -0.44
CA LEU A 168 -0.88 10.60 -1.48
C LEU A 168 -0.81 9.83 -2.79
N VAL A 169 -1.09 10.53 -3.88
CA VAL A 169 -1.04 9.99 -5.24
C VAL A 169 -0.08 10.83 -6.08
N HIS A 170 0.77 10.18 -6.85
CA HIS A 170 1.58 10.80 -7.86
C HIS A 170 1.67 9.89 -9.08
N GLU A 171 1.19 10.38 -10.23
CA GLU A 171 1.13 9.59 -11.46
C GLU A 171 0.46 8.22 -11.25
N ASP A 172 1.20 7.13 -11.42
CA ASP A 172 0.75 5.76 -11.24
C ASP A 172 1.09 5.15 -9.87
N SER A 173 1.55 5.97 -8.94
CA SER A 173 1.99 5.55 -7.61
C SER A 173 1.08 6.12 -6.53
N LEU A 174 0.75 5.30 -5.53
CA LEU A 174 -0.03 5.68 -4.36
C LEU A 174 0.74 5.27 -3.10
N ALA A 175 0.96 6.23 -2.21
CA ALA A 175 1.46 5.98 -0.86
C ALA A 175 0.33 6.11 0.15
N GLU A 176 0.25 5.20 1.12
CA GLU A 176 -0.76 5.25 2.18
C GLU A 176 -0.20 4.78 3.52
N GLU A 177 -0.77 5.28 4.59
CA GLU A 177 -0.47 4.85 5.95
C GLU A 177 -0.80 3.38 6.19
N HIS A 178 -0.13 2.80 7.18
CA HIS A 178 -0.44 1.47 7.70
C HIS A 178 -1.52 1.55 8.78
N ILE A 179 -2.57 0.76 8.63
CA ILE A 179 -3.54 0.51 9.70
C ILE A 179 -3.04 -0.66 10.54
N ALA A 180 -2.80 -0.42 11.81
CA ALA A 180 -2.58 -1.49 12.77
C ALA A 180 -3.93 -2.17 13.06
N GLY A 181 -4.08 -3.44 12.68
CA GLY A 181 -5.32 -4.17 12.86
C GLY A 181 -5.20 -5.63 12.46
N VAL A 182 -6.27 -6.37 12.70
CA VAL A 182 -6.41 -7.76 12.28
C VAL A 182 -7.16 -7.78 10.93
N PRO A 183 -6.72 -8.57 9.94
CA PRO A 183 -7.45 -8.72 8.69
C PRO A 183 -8.92 -9.11 8.93
N GLY A 184 -9.86 -8.45 8.24
CA GLY A 184 -11.29 -8.67 8.46
C GLY A 184 -11.73 -10.13 8.30
N ALA A 185 -11.10 -10.88 7.39
CA ALA A 185 -11.36 -12.31 7.21
C ALA A 185 -10.98 -13.12 8.47
N GLU A 186 -9.88 -12.78 9.13
CA GLU A 186 -9.44 -13.41 10.38
C GLU A 186 -10.38 -13.04 11.54
N PHE A 187 -10.80 -11.78 11.62
CA PHE A 187 -11.76 -11.31 12.61
C PHE A 187 -13.13 -11.98 12.48
N ILE A 188 -13.60 -12.24 11.26
CA ILE A 188 -14.91 -12.89 11.02
C ILE A 188 -14.84 -14.40 11.32
N SER A 189 -13.67 -15.04 11.22
CA SER A 189 -13.48 -16.47 11.45
C SER A 189 -13.28 -16.84 12.93
N THR A 190 -13.14 -15.85 13.81
CA THR A 190 -13.08 -16.02 15.28
C THR A 190 -14.46 -15.89 15.91
#